data_20e6743b6ffa277f73cc79a5ed818a74
#
_entry.id   20e6743b6ffa277f73cc79a5ed818a74
#
_cell.length_a   1.000
_cell.length_b   1.000
_cell.length_c   1.000
_cell.angle_alpha   90.00
_cell.angle_beta   90.00
_cell.angle_gamma   90.00
#
_symmetry.space_group_name_H-M   'P 1'
#
loop_
_entity.id
_entity.type
_entity.pdbx_description
1 polymer ?
#
loop_
_entity_poly.entity_id
_entity_poly.type
_entity_poly.pdbx_seq_one_letter_code
_entity_poly.pdbx_strand_id
1 'polypeptide(L)'
;RDDCKINPDAEENVQQENATEQTENKTTYTVDPVMFPGDEAAGVLHDGVYVKNPTAKNINEYISENSNYLGSKTMNGKYMYVVDLDGNIIIGTRAKDPMTGDTLRMPHPTLVSGANPEVQAAGMVEIRGGKIYAVDNGSGHFKPSIDCLGAAMEAFSKLPQKVFSKDFQGFIPYSD
;
A
#
# COMPACT_ATOMS: atom_id res chain seq x y z
N ARG A 1 -10.87 -11.33 -9.62
CA ARG A 1 -9.79 -12.05 -8.94
C ARG A 1 -8.86 -12.76 -9.90
N ASP A 2 -9.40 -13.63 -10.71
CA ASP A 2 -8.58 -14.29 -11.70
C ASP A 2 -8.05 -13.29 -12.71
N ASP A 3 -8.66 -12.13 -12.78
CA ASP A 3 -8.24 -11.06 -13.67
C ASP A 3 -6.83 -10.60 -13.36
N CYS A 4 -6.41 -10.75 -12.12
CA CYS A 4 -5.10 -10.31 -11.69
C CYS A 4 -4.05 -11.40 -11.79
N LYS A 5 -4.48 -12.59 -12.16
CA LYS A 5 -3.57 -13.70 -12.23
C LYS A 5 -2.68 -13.56 -13.46
N ILE A 6 -1.39 -13.65 -13.23
CA ILE A 6 -0.44 -13.52 -14.31
C ILE A 6 -0.34 -14.83 -15.04
N ASN A 7 -0.68 -14.78 -16.32
CA ASN A 7 -0.52 -15.91 -17.21
C ASN A 7 0.72 -15.63 -18.03
N PRO A 8 1.79 -16.43 -17.91
CA PRO A 8 3.02 -16.14 -18.60
C PRO A 8 2.85 -15.97 -20.11
N ASP A 9 2.00 -16.78 -20.70
CA ASP A 9 1.78 -16.68 -22.14
C ASP A 9 1.06 -15.38 -22.49
N ALA A 10 0.04 -15.03 -21.75
CA ALA A 10 -0.69 -13.80 -21.98
C ALA A 10 0.20 -12.59 -21.71
N GLU A 11 1.04 -12.70 -20.69
CA GLU A 11 1.92 -11.63 -20.35
C GLU A 11 2.93 -11.36 -21.47
N GLU A 12 3.47 -12.41 -22.02
CA GLU A 12 4.39 -12.26 -23.14
C GLU A 12 3.73 -11.61 -24.34
N ASN A 13 2.50 -12.01 -24.61
CA ASN A 13 1.77 -11.42 -25.73
C ASN A 13 1.53 -9.94 -25.51
N VAL A 14 1.16 -9.57 -24.30
CA VAL A 14 0.93 -8.17 -23.98
C VAL A 14 2.20 -7.35 -24.16
N GLN A 15 3.32 -7.89 -23.71
CA GLN A 15 4.59 -7.19 -23.86
C GLN A 15 4.95 -6.98 -25.32
N GLN A 16 4.65 -7.94 -26.15
CA GLN A 16 4.94 -7.83 -27.56
C GLN A 16 4.06 -6.80 -28.23
N GLU A 17 2.85 -6.63 -27.73
CA GLU A 17 1.94 -5.71 -28.36
C GLU A 17 2.34 -4.27 -28.17
N ASN A 18 2.47 -3.83 -26.92
CA ASN A 18 2.73 -2.42 -26.71
C ASN A 18 2.89 -2.09 -25.24
N ALA A 19 4.03 -1.55 -24.87
CA ALA A 19 4.26 -1.17 -23.49
C ALA A 19 3.30 -0.09 -23.01
N THR A 20 2.89 0.79 -23.90
CA THR A 20 1.95 1.87 -23.54
C THR A 20 0.61 1.31 -23.11
N GLU A 21 0.16 0.28 -23.76
CA GLU A 21 -1.12 -0.32 -23.44
C GLU A 21 -1.09 -0.97 -22.07
N GLN A 22 0.05 -1.52 -21.69
CA GLN A 22 0.19 -2.12 -20.37
C GLN A 22 -0.08 -1.11 -19.27
N THR A 23 0.40 0.11 -19.46
CA THR A 23 0.21 1.16 -18.47
C THR A 23 -1.28 1.48 -18.30
N GLU A 24 -2.00 1.50 -19.39
CA GLU A 24 -3.42 1.82 -19.36
C GLU A 24 -4.26 0.72 -18.76
N ASN A 25 -3.76 -0.50 -18.79
CA ASN A 25 -4.54 -1.65 -18.35
C ASN A 25 -4.19 -2.12 -16.93
N LYS A 26 -3.55 -1.27 -16.15
CA LYS A 26 -3.24 -1.62 -14.78
C LYS A 26 -4.51 -1.82 -13.98
N THR A 27 -4.53 -2.90 -13.19
CA THR A 27 -5.63 -3.15 -12.30
C THR A 27 -5.57 -2.21 -11.12
N THR A 28 -6.70 -1.61 -10.79
CA THR A 28 -6.78 -0.72 -9.63
C THR A 28 -7.92 -1.16 -8.74
N TYR A 29 -7.92 -0.63 -7.52
CA TYR A 29 -8.90 -1.00 -6.51
C TYR A 29 -9.47 0.25 -5.87
N THR A 30 -10.79 0.22 -5.64
CA THR A 30 -11.47 1.28 -4.90
C THR A 30 -12.03 0.68 -3.63
N VAL A 31 -12.52 1.54 -2.73
CA VAL A 31 -13.04 1.06 -1.46
C VAL A 31 -14.32 0.27 -1.68
N ASP A 32 -14.44 -0.86 -1.00
CA ASP A 32 -15.67 -1.65 -1.02
C ASP A 32 -16.77 -0.83 -0.35
N PRO A 33 -17.89 -0.57 -1.07
CA PRO A 33 -18.94 0.28 -0.51
C PRO A 33 -19.52 -0.19 0.83
N VAL A 34 -19.36 -1.46 1.16
CA VAL A 34 -19.85 -1.99 2.43
C VAL A 34 -19.15 -1.31 3.60
N MET A 35 -17.98 -0.72 3.36
CA MET A 35 -17.22 -0.04 4.42
C MET A 35 -17.70 1.38 4.68
N PHE A 36 -18.48 1.97 3.77
CA PHE A 36 -18.84 3.38 3.89
C PHE A 36 -19.59 3.73 5.19
N PRO A 37 -20.64 3.00 5.58
CA PRO A 37 -21.35 3.38 6.81
C PRO A 37 -20.46 3.37 8.05
N GLY A 38 -19.59 2.39 8.18
CA GLY A 38 -18.67 2.32 9.30
C GLY A 38 -17.66 3.45 9.29
N ASP A 39 -17.20 3.83 8.10
CA ASP A 39 -16.23 4.91 7.96
C ASP A 39 -16.87 6.25 8.28
N GLU A 40 -18.14 6.44 7.89
CA GLU A 40 -18.86 7.65 8.26
C GLU A 40 -19.06 7.74 9.77
N ALA A 41 -19.44 6.61 10.38
CA ALA A 41 -19.63 6.57 11.81
C ALA A 41 -18.31 6.82 12.56
N ALA A 42 -17.19 6.37 11.99
CA ALA A 42 -15.88 6.58 12.60
C ALA A 42 -15.34 7.99 12.39
N GLY A 43 -16.01 8.80 11.55
CA GLY A 43 -15.58 10.17 11.31
C GLY A 43 -14.46 10.32 10.30
N VAL A 44 -14.17 9.28 9.52
CA VAL A 44 -13.10 9.35 8.53
C VAL A 44 -13.64 9.55 7.12
N LEU A 45 -14.95 9.51 6.94
CA LEU A 45 -15.59 9.70 5.64
C LEU A 45 -16.72 10.73 5.81
N HIS A 46 -16.67 11.82 5.03
CA HIS A 46 -17.66 12.89 5.09
C HIS A 46 -18.10 13.24 3.67
N ASP A 47 -19.39 13.01 3.39
CA ASP A 47 -19.96 13.33 2.06
C ASP A 47 -19.15 12.72 0.93
N GLY A 48 -18.73 11.47 1.11
CA GLY A 48 -17.99 10.75 0.08
C GLY A 48 -16.51 11.10 0.00
N VAL A 49 -16.00 11.88 0.95
CA VAL A 49 -14.60 12.30 0.95
C VAL A 49 -13.88 11.76 2.18
N TYR A 50 -12.80 11.03 1.95
CA TYR A 50 -11.99 10.51 3.05
C TYR A 50 -11.03 11.57 3.56
N VAL A 51 -10.88 11.61 4.88
CA VAL A 51 -9.91 12.52 5.51
C VAL A 51 -8.51 12.01 5.26
N LYS A 52 -7.53 12.88 5.42
CA LYS A 52 -6.12 12.52 5.24
C LYS A 52 -5.54 12.00 6.54
N ASN A 53 -4.89 10.86 6.47
CA ASN A 53 -4.19 10.28 7.61
C ASN A 53 -2.96 11.15 7.91
N PRO A 54 -2.85 11.68 9.14
CA PRO A 54 -1.72 12.57 9.45
C PRO A 54 -0.37 11.87 9.42
N THR A 55 -0.34 10.54 9.49
CA THR A 55 0.93 9.81 9.44
C THR A 55 1.29 9.37 8.02
N ALA A 56 0.44 9.65 7.03
CA ALA A 56 0.69 9.20 5.66
C ALA A 56 1.89 9.92 5.07
N LYS A 57 2.86 9.15 4.58
CA LYS A 57 4.06 9.70 3.94
C LYS A 57 4.51 8.79 2.83
N ASN A 58 5.06 9.39 1.78
CA ASN A 58 5.72 8.63 0.74
C ASN A 58 6.93 7.93 1.38
N ILE A 59 7.09 6.65 1.13
CA ILE A 59 8.16 5.88 1.75
C ILE A 59 9.55 6.45 1.43
N ASN A 60 9.67 7.15 0.30
CA ASN A 60 10.94 7.77 -0.09
C ASN A 60 11.37 8.86 0.88
N GLU A 61 10.44 9.43 1.64
CA GLU A 61 10.80 10.45 2.64
C GLU A 61 11.58 9.86 3.79
N TYR A 62 11.55 8.54 3.95
CA TYR A 62 12.33 7.87 4.98
C TYR A 62 13.69 7.39 4.49
N ILE A 63 13.98 7.56 3.20
CA ILE A 63 15.22 7.06 2.60
C ILE A 63 16.21 8.19 2.47
N SER A 64 17.43 7.98 2.95
CA SER A 64 18.49 8.96 2.91
C SER A 64 19.75 8.33 2.31
N GLU A 65 20.52 9.14 1.58
CA GLU A 65 21.78 8.65 1.03
C GLU A 65 22.77 8.29 2.13
N ASN A 66 22.63 8.94 3.27
CA ASN A 66 23.58 8.77 4.38
C ASN A 66 23.18 7.68 5.36
N SER A 67 22.10 6.98 5.09
CA SER A 67 21.60 5.96 6.00
C SER A 67 21.25 4.69 5.25
N ASN A 68 21.50 3.56 5.88
CA ASN A 68 21.10 2.26 5.33
C ASN A 68 19.76 1.80 5.88
N TYR A 69 19.01 2.70 6.53
CA TYR A 69 17.77 2.37 7.19
C TYR A 69 16.64 3.25 6.70
N LEU A 70 15.41 2.71 6.75
CA LEU A 70 14.22 3.53 6.58
C LEU A 70 14.04 4.31 7.88
N GLY A 71 14.15 5.62 7.77
CA GLY A 71 14.07 6.49 8.93
C GLY A 71 15.23 6.27 9.86
N SER A 72 15.18 5.20 10.64
CA SER A 72 16.26 4.87 11.57
C SER A 72 16.22 3.38 11.86
N LYS A 73 17.28 2.88 12.49
CA LYS A 73 17.32 1.46 12.84
C LYS A 73 16.37 1.13 13.99
N THR A 74 15.69 2.13 14.55
CA THR A 74 14.69 1.89 15.58
C THR A 74 13.27 1.84 15.00
N MET A 75 13.12 2.05 13.70
CA MET A 75 11.81 1.96 13.07
C MET A 75 11.37 0.51 12.99
N ASN A 76 10.33 0.17 13.72
CA ASN A 76 9.85 -1.21 13.82
C ASN A 76 8.33 -1.24 13.82
N GLY A 77 7.76 -2.29 13.24
CA GLY A 77 6.33 -2.51 13.31
C GLY A 77 5.72 -2.76 11.95
N LYS A 78 4.41 -2.91 11.97
CA LYS A 78 3.64 -3.06 10.74
C LYS A 78 2.99 -1.75 10.40
N TYR A 79 3.20 -1.31 9.17
CA TYR A 79 2.63 -0.07 8.65
C TYR A 79 1.67 -0.41 7.53
N MET A 80 0.58 0.36 7.44
CA MET A 80 -0.29 0.26 6.27
C MET A 80 0.45 0.85 5.09
N TYR A 81 0.23 0.29 3.90
CA TYR A 81 0.74 0.92 2.68
C TYR A 81 -0.30 0.87 1.59
N VAL A 82 -0.19 1.79 0.66
CA VAL A 82 -0.88 1.72 -0.62
C VAL A 82 0.15 2.07 -1.70
N VAL A 83 -0.08 1.55 -2.90
CA VAL A 83 0.64 2.02 -4.08
C VAL A 83 -0.36 2.85 -4.85
N ASP A 84 -0.10 4.14 -4.97
CA ASP A 84 -1.05 5.03 -5.65
C ASP A 84 -0.96 4.86 -7.17
N LEU A 85 -1.75 5.64 -7.88
CA LEU A 85 -1.84 5.48 -9.33
C LEU A 85 -0.55 5.88 -10.05
N ASP A 86 0.30 6.65 -9.39
CA ASP A 86 1.59 7.07 -9.94
C ASP A 86 2.71 6.10 -9.59
N GLY A 87 2.40 5.05 -8.84
CA GLY A 87 3.40 4.07 -8.45
C GLY A 87 4.14 4.43 -7.17
N ASN A 88 3.69 5.45 -6.46
CA ASN A 88 4.29 5.85 -5.19
C ASN A 88 3.79 4.96 -4.06
N ILE A 89 4.69 4.62 -3.14
CA ILE A 89 4.33 3.86 -1.96
C ILE A 89 4.09 4.84 -0.82
N ILE A 90 2.86 4.87 -0.31
CA ILE A 90 2.49 5.73 0.81
C ILE A 90 2.31 4.83 2.02
N ILE A 91 3.00 5.12 3.10
CA ILE A 91 2.87 4.32 4.33
C ILE A 91 2.34 5.18 5.46
N GLY A 92 1.74 4.52 6.43
CA GLY A 92 1.21 5.21 7.59
C GLY A 92 0.73 4.24 8.64
N THR A 93 0.28 4.80 9.76
CA THR A 93 -0.26 4.02 10.86
C THR A 93 -1.70 4.44 11.08
N ARG A 94 -2.36 3.81 12.06
CA ARG A 94 -3.74 4.17 12.36
C ARG A 94 -3.86 5.49 13.10
N ALA A 95 -2.73 6.15 13.38
CA ALA A 95 -2.71 7.44 14.07
C ALA A 95 -3.29 7.35 15.48
N LYS A 96 -3.10 8.40 16.24
CA LYS A 96 -3.65 8.48 17.59
C LYS A 96 -4.34 9.81 17.79
N ASP A 97 -5.39 9.77 18.59
CA ASP A 97 -6.10 10.98 18.98
C ASP A 97 -5.19 11.77 19.91
N PRO A 98 -4.83 13.01 19.56
CA PRO A 98 -3.94 13.80 20.40
C PRO A 98 -4.53 14.14 21.76
N MET A 99 -5.86 14.10 21.89
CA MET A 99 -6.52 14.43 23.15
C MET A 99 -6.59 13.25 24.10
N THR A 100 -6.87 12.05 23.57
CA THR A 100 -7.09 10.88 24.42
C THR A 100 -5.99 9.86 24.35
N GLY A 101 -5.16 9.90 23.30
CA GLY A 101 -4.13 8.89 23.08
C GLY A 101 -4.66 7.60 22.50
N ASP A 102 -5.96 7.51 22.25
CA ASP A 102 -6.56 6.32 21.68
C ASP A 102 -6.24 6.19 20.21
N THR A 103 -6.15 4.93 19.74
CA THR A 103 -5.91 4.67 18.32
C THR A 103 -7.14 5.05 17.52
N LEU A 104 -6.95 5.93 16.53
CA LEU A 104 -8.03 6.33 15.64
C LEU A 104 -8.24 5.26 14.58
N ARG A 105 -9.47 5.21 14.05
CA ARG A 105 -9.76 4.29 12.95
C ARG A 105 -9.41 4.98 11.64
N MET A 106 -8.13 4.88 11.29
CA MET A 106 -7.62 5.46 10.04
C MET A 106 -7.27 4.32 9.09
N PRO A 107 -8.25 3.88 8.27
CA PRO A 107 -8.00 2.75 7.37
C PRO A 107 -7.18 3.15 6.15
N HIS A 108 -6.87 2.16 5.32
CA HIS A 108 -6.05 2.39 4.12
C HIS A 108 -6.49 3.57 3.26
N PRO A 109 -7.80 3.79 3.03
CA PRO A 109 -8.19 4.91 2.17
C PRO A 109 -7.72 6.26 2.65
N THR A 110 -7.50 6.43 3.96
CA THR A 110 -7.01 7.71 4.48
C THR A 110 -5.57 7.98 4.08
N LEU A 111 -4.83 6.98 3.62
CA LEU A 111 -3.48 7.21 3.10
C LEU A 111 -3.53 7.98 1.80
N VAL A 112 -4.57 7.80 1.02
CA VAL A 112 -4.79 8.52 -0.24
C VAL A 112 -5.63 9.75 -0.02
N SER A 113 -6.71 9.60 0.75
CA SER A 113 -7.72 10.62 1.03
C SER A 113 -8.52 11.01 -0.21
N GLY A 114 -9.48 11.91 -0.01
CA GLY A 114 -10.24 12.43 -1.12
C GLY A 114 -11.48 11.61 -1.46
N ALA A 115 -12.08 11.93 -2.60
CA ALA A 115 -13.29 11.26 -3.05
C ALA A 115 -12.90 10.01 -3.83
N ASN A 116 -13.50 8.88 -3.44
CA ASN A 116 -13.33 7.61 -4.15
C ASN A 116 -11.86 7.26 -4.39
N PRO A 117 -11.07 7.10 -3.31
CA PRO A 117 -9.63 6.80 -3.47
C PRO A 117 -9.41 5.53 -4.27
N GLU A 118 -8.42 5.55 -5.13
CA GLU A 118 -8.10 4.44 -6.01
C GLU A 118 -6.61 4.12 -5.91
N VAL A 119 -6.28 2.83 -5.81
CA VAL A 119 -4.89 2.40 -5.60
C VAL A 119 -4.58 1.21 -6.48
N GLN A 120 -3.31 0.98 -6.73
CA GLN A 120 -2.85 -0.20 -7.47
C GLN A 120 -2.59 -1.38 -6.54
N ALA A 121 -2.30 -1.12 -5.28
CA ALA A 121 -2.08 -2.15 -4.28
C ALA A 121 -2.31 -1.57 -2.90
N ALA A 122 -2.59 -2.43 -1.94
CA ALA A 122 -2.78 -2.03 -0.55
C ALA A 122 -2.50 -3.24 0.34
N GLY A 123 -1.91 -2.99 1.49
CA GLY A 123 -1.61 -4.06 2.43
C GLY A 123 -0.80 -3.54 3.59
N MET A 124 0.00 -4.44 4.16
CA MET A 124 0.86 -4.10 5.28
C MET A 124 2.31 -4.35 4.90
N VAL A 125 3.17 -3.47 5.39
CA VAL A 125 4.61 -3.65 5.25
C VAL A 125 5.19 -3.75 6.65
N GLU A 126 5.93 -4.82 6.91
CA GLU A 126 6.57 -5.01 8.20
C GLU A 126 8.00 -4.50 8.12
N ILE A 127 8.37 -3.64 9.06
CA ILE A 127 9.71 -3.07 9.14
C ILE A 127 10.34 -3.53 10.43
N ARG A 128 11.56 -4.03 10.34
CA ARG A 128 12.33 -4.49 11.51
C ARG A 128 13.70 -3.86 11.47
N GLY A 129 14.00 -3.08 12.50
CA GLY A 129 15.30 -2.42 12.59
C GLY A 129 15.57 -1.48 11.43
N GLY A 130 14.54 -0.80 10.95
CA GLY A 130 14.67 0.11 9.83
C GLY A 130 14.82 -0.56 8.47
N LYS A 131 14.51 -1.85 8.38
CA LYS A 131 14.61 -2.60 7.13
C LYS A 131 13.27 -3.24 6.80
N ILE A 132 12.96 -3.29 5.51
CA ILE A 132 11.72 -3.93 5.06
C ILE A 132 11.88 -5.44 5.21
N TYR A 133 11.00 -6.04 6.02
CA TYR A 133 11.06 -7.45 6.33
C TYR A 133 10.05 -8.27 5.53
N ALA A 134 8.84 -7.75 5.34
CA ALA A 134 7.80 -8.48 4.61
C ALA A 134 6.74 -7.50 4.11
N VAL A 135 6.09 -7.86 3.01
CA VAL A 135 5.02 -7.06 2.42
C VAL A 135 3.87 -8.00 2.10
N ASP A 136 2.62 -7.58 2.37
CA ASP A 136 1.46 -8.39 2.00
C ASP A 136 0.43 -7.52 1.28
N ASN A 137 -0.72 -8.10 0.95
CA ASN A 137 -1.81 -7.37 0.30
C ASN A 137 -3.06 -7.33 1.16
N GLY A 138 -2.89 -7.30 2.48
CA GLY A 138 -4.02 -7.32 3.41
C GLY A 138 -4.66 -5.96 3.60
N SER A 139 -5.81 -5.73 3.00
CA SER A 139 -6.59 -4.52 3.20
C SER A 139 -8.07 -4.85 3.15
N GLY A 140 -8.76 -4.66 4.29
CA GLY A 140 -10.19 -4.93 4.35
C GLY A 140 -11.00 -3.92 3.55
N HIS A 141 -10.47 -2.73 3.32
CA HIS A 141 -11.19 -1.69 2.58
C HIS A 141 -11.08 -1.85 1.08
N PHE A 142 -9.90 -2.16 0.58
CA PHE A 142 -9.68 -2.29 -0.86
C PHE A 142 -9.79 -3.73 -1.34
N LYS A 143 -9.55 -4.69 -0.46
CA LYS A 143 -9.63 -6.12 -0.77
C LYS A 143 -8.95 -6.49 -2.09
N PRO A 144 -7.69 -6.09 -2.26
CA PRO A 144 -7.01 -6.39 -3.52
C PRO A 144 -6.78 -7.90 -3.65
N SER A 145 -6.83 -8.38 -4.89
CA SER A 145 -6.59 -9.78 -5.16
C SER A 145 -5.14 -10.14 -4.86
N ILE A 146 -4.94 -11.34 -4.32
CA ILE A 146 -3.57 -11.80 -4.04
C ILE A 146 -2.77 -11.96 -5.33
N ASP A 147 -3.46 -12.20 -6.44
CA ASP A 147 -2.78 -12.38 -7.72
C ASP A 147 -2.24 -11.08 -8.28
N CYS A 148 -2.59 -9.96 -7.66
CA CYS A 148 -2.17 -8.65 -8.12
C CYS A 148 -1.04 -8.05 -7.29
N LEU A 149 -0.31 -8.88 -6.51
CA LEU A 149 0.86 -8.40 -5.79
C LEU A 149 1.95 -7.86 -6.72
N GLY A 150 1.79 -8.10 -8.03
CA GLY A 150 2.77 -7.59 -9.00
C GLY A 150 2.96 -6.09 -8.95
N ALA A 151 1.87 -5.33 -8.72
CA ALA A 151 2.00 -3.88 -8.63
C ALA A 151 2.84 -3.47 -7.42
N ALA A 152 2.65 -4.16 -6.29
CA ALA A 152 3.46 -3.91 -5.10
C ALA A 152 4.91 -4.29 -5.36
N MET A 153 5.13 -5.44 -5.99
CA MET A 153 6.49 -5.88 -6.30
C MET A 153 7.20 -4.85 -7.19
N GLU A 154 6.51 -4.34 -8.18
CA GLU A 154 7.10 -3.36 -9.08
C GLU A 154 7.46 -2.08 -8.32
N ALA A 155 6.54 -1.58 -7.49
CA ALA A 155 6.78 -0.35 -6.76
C ALA A 155 7.92 -0.49 -5.76
N PHE A 156 7.92 -1.58 -4.99
CA PHE A 156 8.97 -1.79 -4.00
C PHE A 156 10.32 -2.08 -4.62
N SER A 157 10.35 -2.65 -5.84
CA SER A 157 11.61 -2.96 -6.50
C SER A 157 12.40 -1.70 -6.87
N LYS A 158 11.75 -0.55 -6.89
CA LYS A 158 12.41 0.71 -7.19
C LYS A 158 13.14 1.28 -6.00
N LEU A 159 12.94 0.71 -4.82
CA LEU A 159 13.62 1.18 -3.62
C LEU A 159 15.04 0.62 -3.57
N PRO A 160 15.99 1.35 -2.92
CA PRO A 160 17.37 0.86 -2.81
C PRO A 160 17.40 -0.47 -2.05
N GLN A 161 18.26 -1.38 -2.50
CA GLN A 161 18.42 -2.66 -1.86
C GLN A 161 18.80 -2.52 -0.37
N LYS A 162 19.49 -1.44 -0.03
CA LYS A 162 19.97 -1.24 1.33
C LYS A 162 18.86 -1.13 2.36
N VAL A 163 17.62 -0.79 1.97
CA VAL A 163 16.52 -0.67 2.92
C VAL A 163 15.76 -1.98 3.11
N PHE A 164 16.19 -3.04 2.45
CA PHE A 164 15.56 -4.35 2.62
C PHE A 164 16.38 -5.19 3.61
N SER A 165 15.67 -5.93 4.46
CA SER A 165 16.31 -6.85 5.39
C SER A 165 17.01 -7.98 4.63
N LYS A 166 18.10 -8.49 5.20
CA LYS A 166 18.72 -9.69 4.66
C LYS A 166 17.77 -10.87 4.71
N ASP A 167 16.85 -10.82 5.67
CA ASP A 167 15.88 -11.89 5.88
C ASP A 167 14.53 -11.57 5.27
N PHE A 168 14.49 -10.66 4.28
CA PHE A 168 13.26 -10.25 3.64
C PHE A 168 12.45 -11.45 3.17
N GLN A 169 11.21 -11.54 3.66
CA GLN A 169 10.32 -12.68 3.41
C GLN A 169 9.57 -12.59 2.09
N GLY A 170 9.71 -11.49 1.36
CA GLY A 170 9.06 -11.34 0.08
C GLY A 170 7.66 -10.78 0.19
N PHE A 171 6.92 -10.97 -0.86
CA PHE A 171 5.55 -10.47 -0.98
C PHE A 171 4.61 -11.63 -0.68
N ILE A 172 3.93 -11.54 0.45
CA ILE A 172 3.17 -12.65 1.01
C ILE A 172 1.69 -12.46 0.72
N PRO A 173 1.07 -13.41 0.02
CA PRO A 173 -0.38 -13.30 -0.23
C PRO A 173 -1.14 -13.33 1.08
N TYR A 174 -2.03 -12.37 1.25
CA TYR A 174 -2.93 -12.32 2.39
C TYR A 174 -4.22 -13.02 2.03
N SER A 175 -4.66 -13.91 2.87
CA SER A 175 -5.86 -14.70 2.62
C SER A 175 -6.72 -14.69 3.87
N ASP A 176 -7.98 -14.33 3.71
CA ASP A 176 -8.92 -14.37 4.83
C ASP A 176 -9.29 -15.79 5.19
#